data_1070ad57c69d98d5a5faf05efc3abd11
#
_entry.id   1070ad57c69d98d5a5faf05efc3abd11
#
_cell.length_a   1.000
_cell.length_b   1.000
_cell.length_c   1.000
_cell.angle_alpha   90.00
_cell.angle_beta   90.00
_cell.angle_gamma   90.00
#
_symmetry.space_group_name_H-M   'P 1'
#
loop_
_entity.id
_entity.type
_entity.pdbx_description
1 polymer ?
#
loop_
_entity_poly.entity_id
_entity_poly.type
_entity_poly.pdbx_seq_one_letter_code
_entity_poly.pdbx_strand_id
1 'polypeptide(L)'
;KKEKKKSSQLEVLKGRLDISRSGMGYVIVEGLDKDILVRPHDFNRALHGDLVRVEVNKGISKDRRTEGRITDVVERKQTEFIGNIQRSKSFSFFIPASEKPIPDFYIADDKLNGAQDNDRVVVKLLSWEKNDKKPVGEVVSVLTAADDNDAAMKEILIEAGFALEFSKEVMQEVARLKPDITREELRKRKDCRDILTFTIDPVDAKDFDDAIS
;
A
#
# COMPACT_ATOMS: atom_id res chain seq x y z
N LYS A 1 -32.07 -21.76 38.90
CA LYS A 1 -32.30 -21.12 37.60
C LYS A 1 -31.01 -21.22 36.81
N LYS A 2 -30.97 -22.15 35.82
CA LYS A 2 -29.84 -22.28 34.90
C LYS A 2 -29.97 -21.14 33.84
N GLU A 3 -29.07 -20.19 33.86
CA GLU A 3 -28.93 -19.24 32.76
C GLU A 3 -28.50 -20.00 31.50
N LYS A 4 -29.36 -20.00 30.50
CA LYS A 4 -29.02 -20.44 29.15
C LYS A 4 -27.98 -19.48 28.61
N LYS A 5 -26.71 -19.93 28.48
CA LYS A 5 -25.71 -19.26 27.63
C LYS A 5 -26.30 -19.17 26.22
N LYS A 6 -26.73 -17.99 25.80
CA LYS A 6 -27.01 -17.70 24.39
C LYS A 6 -25.71 -17.97 23.61
N SER A 7 -25.73 -18.95 22.75
CA SER A 7 -24.64 -19.15 21.77
C SER A 7 -24.57 -17.87 20.92
N SER A 8 -23.51 -17.07 21.11
CA SER A 8 -23.24 -15.93 20.27
C SER A 8 -22.93 -16.48 18.86
N GLN A 9 -23.81 -16.23 17.91
CA GLN A 9 -23.55 -16.53 16.52
C GLN A 9 -22.53 -15.52 16.02
N LEU A 10 -21.35 -15.98 15.62
CA LEU A 10 -20.32 -15.15 15.01
C LEU A 10 -20.68 -14.90 13.55
N GLU A 11 -20.40 -13.71 13.07
CA GLU A 11 -20.51 -13.30 11.68
C GLU A 11 -19.17 -12.77 11.21
N VAL A 12 -18.75 -13.16 9.99
CA VAL A 12 -17.54 -12.69 9.38
C VAL A 12 -17.89 -11.73 8.23
N LEU A 13 -17.39 -10.52 8.34
CA LEU A 13 -17.61 -9.47 7.36
C LEU A 13 -16.29 -9.10 6.70
N LYS A 14 -16.36 -8.52 5.50
CA LYS A 14 -15.20 -8.03 4.75
C LYS A 14 -15.27 -6.52 4.66
N GLY A 15 -14.19 -5.84 5.00
CA GLY A 15 -14.14 -4.38 4.97
C GLY A 15 -12.72 -3.83 4.99
N ARG A 16 -12.58 -2.53 4.87
CA ARG A 16 -11.29 -1.83 4.86
C ARG A 16 -10.99 -1.28 6.26
N LEU A 17 -9.79 -1.55 6.75
CA LEU A 17 -9.33 -1.10 8.07
C LEU A 17 -8.84 0.34 8.00
N ASP A 18 -9.49 1.24 8.70
CA ASP A 18 -8.98 2.58 9.02
C ASP A 18 -8.42 2.59 10.45
N ILE A 19 -7.15 2.94 10.61
CA ILE A 19 -6.52 3.12 11.92
C ILE A 19 -6.41 4.61 12.19
N SER A 20 -6.98 5.06 13.31
CA SER A 20 -6.86 6.45 13.77
C SER A 20 -5.44 6.76 14.27
N ARG A 21 -5.10 8.04 14.41
CA ARG A 21 -3.83 8.47 15.01
C ARG A 21 -3.66 7.98 16.46
N SER A 22 -4.75 7.78 17.19
CA SER A 22 -4.75 7.22 18.54
C SER A 22 -4.55 5.71 18.59
N GLY A 23 -4.43 5.04 17.43
CA GLY A 23 -4.19 3.60 17.31
C GLY A 23 -5.47 2.74 17.36
N MET A 24 -6.67 3.31 17.42
CA MET A 24 -7.91 2.56 17.32
C MET A 24 -8.25 2.25 15.87
N GLY A 25 -8.74 1.05 15.60
CA GLY A 25 -9.15 0.60 14.27
C GLY A 25 -10.65 0.66 14.07
N TYR A 26 -11.06 0.96 12.85
CA TYR A 26 -12.43 0.97 12.38
C TYR A 26 -12.49 0.22 11.06
N VAL A 27 -13.26 -0.87 11.01
CA VAL A 27 -13.46 -1.60 9.74
C VAL A 27 -14.71 -1.06 9.07
N ILE A 28 -14.49 -0.44 7.92
CA ILE A 28 -15.53 0.13 7.06
C ILE A 28 -16.04 -1.00 6.17
N VAL A 29 -17.30 -1.38 6.35
CA VAL A 29 -17.96 -2.44 5.59
C VAL A 29 -19.04 -1.83 4.72
N GLU A 30 -19.03 -2.11 3.44
CA GLU A 30 -20.03 -1.62 2.49
C GLU A 30 -21.44 -2.08 2.91
N GLY A 31 -22.37 -1.13 2.97
CA GLY A 31 -23.77 -1.39 3.37
C GLY A 31 -24.04 -1.40 4.87
N LEU A 32 -23.04 -1.14 5.70
CA LEU A 32 -23.25 -0.90 7.13
C LEU A 32 -23.28 0.60 7.45
N ASP A 33 -24.23 1.04 8.27
CA ASP A 33 -24.35 2.45 8.69
C ASP A 33 -23.25 2.89 9.67
N LYS A 34 -22.62 1.94 10.36
CA LYS A 34 -21.59 2.21 11.38
C LYS A 34 -20.41 1.28 11.20
N ASP A 35 -19.21 1.85 11.33
CA ASP A 35 -17.96 1.10 11.29
C ASP A 35 -17.82 0.16 12.49
N ILE A 36 -17.14 -0.96 12.26
CA ILE A 36 -16.83 -1.95 13.29
C ILE A 36 -15.56 -1.50 14.02
N LEU A 37 -15.67 -1.28 15.33
CA LEU A 37 -14.54 -0.95 16.18
C LEU A 37 -13.65 -2.19 16.38
N VAL A 38 -12.37 -2.04 16.13
CA VAL A 38 -11.35 -3.08 16.38
C VAL A 38 -10.26 -2.51 17.27
N ARG A 39 -9.91 -3.22 18.32
CA ARG A 39 -8.85 -2.79 19.24
C ARG A 39 -7.47 -3.19 18.69
N PRO A 40 -6.39 -2.49 19.05
CA PRO A 40 -5.04 -2.77 18.53
C PRO A 40 -4.59 -4.23 18.68
N HIS A 41 -4.93 -4.90 19.79
CA HIS A 41 -4.58 -6.30 20.01
C HIS A 41 -5.38 -7.29 19.14
N ASP A 42 -6.46 -6.82 18.50
CA ASP A 42 -7.32 -7.60 17.61
C ASP A 42 -7.06 -7.32 16.11
N PHE A 43 -6.00 -6.56 15.77
CA PHE A 43 -5.66 -6.24 14.38
C PHE A 43 -5.11 -7.44 13.60
N ASN A 44 -4.60 -8.45 14.28
CA ASN A 44 -4.07 -9.66 13.64
C ASN A 44 -3.18 -9.36 12.41
N ARG A 45 -2.17 -8.50 12.60
CA ARG A 45 -1.20 -8.09 11.55
C ARG A 45 -1.77 -7.21 10.43
N ALA A 46 -3.00 -6.75 10.54
CA ALA A 46 -3.54 -5.78 9.61
C ALA A 46 -2.94 -4.39 9.85
N LEU A 47 -2.71 -3.68 8.78
CA LEU A 47 -2.23 -2.30 8.74
C LEU A 47 -3.35 -1.38 8.23
N HIS A 48 -3.15 -0.08 8.39
CA HIS A 48 -4.09 0.91 7.90
C HIS A 48 -4.32 0.76 6.39
N GLY A 49 -5.59 0.74 6.00
CA GLY A 49 -6.01 0.64 4.61
C GLY A 49 -6.13 -0.80 4.07
N ASP A 50 -5.69 -1.82 4.82
CA ASP A 50 -5.82 -3.22 4.41
C ASP A 50 -7.29 -3.64 4.27
N LEU A 51 -7.55 -4.50 3.29
CA LEU A 51 -8.82 -5.18 3.16
C LEU A 51 -8.79 -6.43 4.03
N VAL A 52 -9.70 -6.52 5.00
CA VAL A 52 -9.66 -7.52 6.06
C VAL A 52 -10.97 -8.31 6.18
N ARG A 53 -10.89 -9.48 6.80
CA ARG A 53 -12.05 -10.15 7.38
C ARG A 53 -12.11 -9.84 8.87
N VAL A 54 -13.29 -9.40 9.32
CA VAL A 54 -13.56 -9.09 10.72
C VAL A 54 -14.69 -9.96 11.23
N GLU A 55 -14.45 -10.60 12.37
CA GLU A 55 -15.42 -11.40 13.09
C GLU A 55 -16.13 -10.55 14.13
N VAL A 56 -17.46 -10.57 14.13
CA VAL A 56 -18.33 -9.82 15.05
C VAL A 56 -19.36 -10.75 15.69
N ASN A 57 -19.84 -10.40 16.86
CA ASN A 57 -20.93 -11.13 17.50
C ASN A 57 -22.27 -10.70 16.91
N LYS A 58 -23.07 -11.64 16.37
CA LYS A 58 -24.46 -11.43 15.96
C LYS A 58 -25.31 -11.08 17.19
N GLY A 59 -26.07 -10.01 17.11
CA GLY A 59 -27.09 -9.68 18.11
C GLY A 59 -26.74 -8.55 19.05
N ILE A 60 -25.77 -7.71 18.72
CA ILE A 60 -25.52 -6.48 19.45
C ILE A 60 -26.52 -5.41 18.98
N SER A 61 -27.18 -4.79 19.96
CA SER A 61 -28.20 -3.74 19.83
C SER A 61 -27.78 -2.67 18.81
N LYS A 62 -28.74 -2.18 18.00
CA LYS A 62 -28.56 -1.07 17.03
C LYS A 62 -27.96 0.19 17.65
N ASP A 63 -28.02 0.34 18.97
CA ASP A 63 -27.54 1.53 19.71
C ASP A 63 -26.09 1.43 20.19
N ARG A 64 -25.47 0.23 20.22
CA ARG A 64 -24.08 0.06 20.65
C ARG A 64 -23.16 -0.11 19.42
N ARG A 65 -21.97 0.52 19.50
CA ARG A 65 -20.91 0.34 18.51
C ARG A 65 -20.50 -1.13 18.49
N THR A 66 -20.53 -1.76 17.31
CA THR A 66 -20.12 -3.14 17.14
C THR A 66 -18.62 -3.26 17.30
N GLU A 67 -18.17 -4.14 18.20
CA GLU A 67 -16.74 -4.48 18.32
C GLU A 67 -16.47 -5.77 17.55
N GLY A 68 -15.31 -5.84 16.88
CA GLY A 68 -14.89 -6.99 16.10
C GLY A 68 -13.42 -7.32 16.29
N ARG A 69 -13.02 -8.49 15.77
CA ARG A 69 -11.63 -8.96 15.72
C ARG A 69 -11.28 -9.32 14.31
N ILE A 70 -10.14 -8.85 13.80
CA ILE A 70 -9.65 -9.21 12.47
C ILE A 70 -9.16 -10.67 12.50
N THR A 71 -9.67 -11.49 11.59
CA THR A 71 -9.25 -12.88 11.43
C THR A 71 -8.18 -13.03 10.37
N ASP A 72 -8.30 -12.27 9.27
CA ASP A 72 -7.39 -12.34 8.13
C ASP A 72 -7.20 -11.00 7.46
N VAL A 73 -6.02 -10.80 6.87
CA VAL A 73 -5.74 -9.78 5.87
C VAL A 73 -5.98 -10.40 4.49
N VAL A 74 -6.98 -9.89 3.77
CA VAL A 74 -7.36 -10.39 2.44
C VAL A 74 -6.46 -9.78 1.37
N GLU A 75 -6.16 -8.48 1.52
CA GLU A 75 -5.36 -7.72 0.58
C GLU A 75 -4.63 -6.61 1.32
N ARG A 76 -3.33 -6.50 1.10
CA ARG A 76 -2.52 -5.39 1.61
C ARG A 76 -2.74 -4.15 0.75
N LYS A 77 -3.01 -3.02 1.38
CA LYS A 77 -3.01 -1.73 0.68
C LYS A 77 -1.59 -1.35 0.27
N GLN A 78 -0.63 -1.60 1.14
CA GLN A 78 0.74 -1.10 1.01
C GLN A 78 1.72 -2.19 1.43
N THR A 79 2.76 -2.40 0.63
CA THR A 79 3.82 -3.38 0.90
C THR A 79 5.20 -2.73 1.03
N GLU A 80 5.34 -1.46 0.66
CA GLU A 80 6.58 -0.70 0.77
C GLU A 80 6.39 0.46 1.75
N PHE A 81 7.42 0.72 2.55
CA PHE A 81 7.37 1.69 3.65
C PHE A 81 8.65 2.49 3.68
N ILE A 82 8.56 3.78 4.04
CA ILE A 82 9.71 4.65 4.26
C ILE A 82 9.97 4.79 5.75
N GLY A 83 11.24 4.82 6.11
CA GLY A 83 11.68 4.98 7.49
C GLY A 83 13.20 4.91 7.60
N ASN A 84 13.69 4.67 8.80
CA ASN A 84 15.11 4.64 9.09
C ASN A 84 15.57 3.26 9.56
N ILE A 85 16.78 2.89 9.16
CA ILE A 85 17.44 1.69 9.68
C ILE A 85 18.04 1.99 11.05
N GLN A 86 17.81 1.08 12.00
CA GLN A 86 18.49 1.05 13.28
C GLN A 86 19.28 -0.26 13.37
N ARG A 87 20.60 -0.18 13.32
CA ARG A 87 21.48 -1.34 13.38
C ARG A 87 21.88 -1.68 14.80
N SER A 88 21.93 -2.97 15.09
CA SER A 88 22.53 -3.55 16.29
C SER A 88 23.65 -4.53 15.89
N LYS A 89 24.35 -5.10 16.86
CA LYS A 89 25.50 -5.99 16.60
C LYS A 89 25.14 -7.27 15.81
N SER A 90 23.90 -7.73 15.92
CA SER A 90 23.47 -9.04 15.36
C SER A 90 22.17 -8.98 14.58
N PHE A 91 21.53 -7.83 14.48
CA PHE A 91 20.26 -7.65 13.78
C PHE A 91 20.02 -6.18 13.48
N SER A 92 19.15 -5.92 12.53
CA SER A 92 18.72 -4.57 12.19
C SER A 92 17.21 -4.46 12.24
N PHE A 93 16.75 -3.28 12.63
CA PHE A 93 15.34 -2.93 12.56
C PHE A 93 15.13 -1.76 11.60
N PHE A 94 14.03 -1.80 10.92
CA PHE A 94 13.50 -0.67 10.19
C PHE A 94 12.40 -0.03 11.04
N ILE A 95 12.53 1.26 11.27
CA ILE A 95 11.58 2.09 12.02
C ILE A 95 10.77 2.90 11.02
N PRO A 96 9.50 2.56 10.78
CA PRO A 96 8.66 3.27 9.81
C PRO A 96 8.46 4.74 10.18
N ALA A 97 8.58 5.63 9.19
CA ALA A 97 8.18 7.03 9.32
C ALA A 97 6.72 7.14 8.88
N SER A 98 5.79 7.04 9.80
CA SER A 98 4.35 7.08 9.49
C SER A 98 3.57 7.74 10.61
N GLU A 99 2.55 8.54 10.24
CA GLU A 99 1.57 9.08 11.21
C GLU A 99 0.66 8.01 11.81
N LYS A 100 0.50 6.89 11.11
CA LYS A 100 -0.29 5.74 11.56
C LYS A 100 0.60 4.72 12.26
N PRO A 101 0.14 4.04 13.29
CA PRO A 101 0.92 3.01 13.97
C PRO A 101 1.28 1.86 13.02
N ILE A 102 2.57 1.68 12.79
CA ILE A 102 3.16 0.56 12.06
C ILE A 102 4.25 -0.04 12.96
N PRO A 103 4.30 -1.36 13.17
CA PRO A 103 5.35 -1.97 13.96
C PRO A 103 6.71 -1.86 13.25
N ASP A 104 7.80 -1.89 14.02
CA ASP A 104 9.14 -2.00 13.45
C ASP A 104 9.30 -3.34 12.72
N PHE A 105 10.04 -3.32 11.60
CA PHE A 105 10.33 -4.53 10.83
C PHE A 105 11.70 -5.09 11.21
N TYR A 106 11.81 -6.39 11.27
CA TYR A 106 13.09 -7.09 11.32
C TYR A 106 13.71 -7.11 9.92
N ILE A 107 14.99 -6.72 9.83
CA ILE A 107 15.77 -6.77 8.59
C ILE A 107 16.99 -7.66 8.83
N ALA A 108 17.10 -8.74 8.08
CA ALA A 108 18.27 -9.59 8.09
C ALA A 108 19.47 -8.90 7.41
N ASP A 109 20.69 -9.24 7.81
CA ASP A 109 21.89 -8.55 7.33
C ASP A 109 22.08 -8.66 5.81
N ASP A 110 21.69 -9.80 5.22
CA ASP A 110 21.70 -10.04 3.76
C ASP A 110 20.61 -9.26 3.02
N LYS A 111 19.67 -8.64 3.75
CA LYS A 111 18.53 -7.87 3.23
C LYS A 111 18.66 -6.35 3.44
N LEU A 112 19.80 -5.91 3.92
CA LEU A 112 20.10 -4.49 4.12
C LEU A 112 20.42 -3.73 2.83
N ASN A 113 20.84 -4.44 1.77
CA ASN A 113 21.21 -3.85 0.48
C ASN A 113 22.16 -2.63 0.60
N GLY A 114 23.13 -2.71 1.51
CA GLY A 114 24.14 -1.68 1.74
C GLY A 114 23.72 -0.56 2.70
N ALA A 115 22.49 -0.56 3.20
CA ALA A 115 22.02 0.44 4.16
C ALA A 115 22.85 0.41 5.46
N GLN A 116 23.16 1.60 5.95
CA GLN A 116 23.89 1.82 7.17
C GLN A 116 22.96 2.23 8.33
N ASP A 117 23.53 2.35 9.53
CA ASP A 117 22.78 2.85 10.69
C ASP A 117 22.28 4.27 10.46
N ASN A 118 21.00 4.53 10.79
CA ASN A 118 20.27 5.79 10.57
C ASN A 118 19.99 6.15 9.10
N ASP A 119 20.37 5.34 8.12
CA ASP A 119 19.97 5.60 6.73
C ASP A 119 18.46 5.64 6.59
N ARG A 120 17.98 6.61 5.82
CA ARG A 120 16.59 6.68 5.36
C ARG A 120 16.43 5.74 4.16
N VAL A 121 15.47 4.84 4.24
CA VAL A 121 15.33 3.74 3.28
C VAL A 121 13.88 3.49 2.89
N VAL A 122 13.69 2.85 1.75
CA VAL A 122 12.44 2.16 1.39
C VAL A 122 12.60 0.69 1.74
N VAL A 123 11.68 0.16 2.53
CA VAL A 123 11.63 -1.25 2.92
C VAL A 123 10.37 -1.90 2.38
N LYS A 124 10.53 -3.06 1.76
CA LYS A 124 9.44 -3.92 1.32
C LYS A 124 9.12 -4.95 2.38
N LEU A 125 7.85 -5.10 2.72
CA LEU A 125 7.35 -6.17 3.58
C LEU A 125 7.46 -7.51 2.84
N LEU A 126 8.25 -8.44 3.35
CA LEU A 126 8.41 -9.78 2.79
C LEU A 126 7.41 -10.77 3.38
N SER A 127 7.33 -10.80 4.71
CA SER A 127 6.43 -11.72 5.42
C SER A 127 6.05 -11.18 6.79
N TRP A 128 4.89 -11.61 7.26
CA TRP A 128 4.45 -11.41 8.63
C TRP A 128 3.46 -12.53 8.98
N GLU A 129 4.01 -13.66 9.41
CA GLU A 129 3.22 -14.84 9.69
C GLU A 129 2.57 -14.78 11.09
N LYS A 130 1.62 -15.67 11.34
CA LYS A 130 0.80 -15.65 12.58
C LYS A 130 1.64 -15.73 13.86
N ASN A 131 2.81 -16.38 13.80
CA ASN A 131 3.68 -16.57 14.97
C ASN A 131 4.81 -15.51 15.05
N ASP A 132 4.93 -14.66 14.05
CA ASP A 132 5.99 -13.65 14.01
C ASP A 132 5.64 -12.49 14.93
N LYS A 133 6.56 -12.15 15.80
CA LYS A 133 6.42 -11.00 16.72
C LYS A 133 6.48 -9.67 15.96
N LYS A 134 7.24 -9.63 14.86
CA LYS A 134 7.45 -8.45 14.02
C LYS A 134 7.40 -8.84 12.54
N PRO A 135 6.99 -7.92 11.65
CA PRO A 135 7.12 -8.14 10.21
C PRO A 135 8.60 -8.27 9.81
N VAL A 136 8.84 -9.02 8.74
CA VAL A 136 10.15 -9.17 8.11
C VAL A 136 10.17 -8.35 6.84
N GLY A 137 11.21 -7.55 6.64
CA GLY A 137 11.38 -6.69 5.48
C GLY A 137 12.72 -6.85 4.79
N GLU A 138 12.83 -6.22 3.62
CA GLU A 138 14.03 -6.07 2.81
C GLU A 138 14.17 -4.61 2.38
N VAL A 139 15.36 -4.06 2.48
CA VAL A 139 15.64 -2.72 1.94
C VAL A 139 15.60 -2.79 0.41
N VAL A 140 14.74 -2.00 -0.20
CA VAL A 140 14.63 -1.87 -1.67
C VAL A 140 15.58 -0.79 -2.18
N SER A 141 15.62 0.35 -1.49
CA SER A 141 16.51 1.45 -1.85
C SER A 141 16.92 2.27 -0.63
N VAL A 142 18.12 2.84 -0.69
CA VAL A 142 18.61 3.84 0.27
C VAL A 142 18.32 5.22 -0.33
N LEU A 143 17.67 6.08 0.45
CA LEU A 143 17.34 7.46 0.04
C LEU A 143 18.48 8.37 0.47
N THR A 144 19.13 9.01 -0.52
CA THR A 144 20.27 9.91 -0.25
C THR A 144 19.82 11.37 -0.21
N ALA A 145 20.54 12.21 0.52
CA ALA A 145 20.24 13.65 0.65
C ALA A 145 20.28 14.43 -0.69
N ALA A 146 20.93 13.88 -1.71
CA ALA A 146 20.93 14.45 -3.06
C ALA A 146 19.54 14.39 -3.73
N ASP A 147 18.66 13.55 -3.20
CA ASP A 147 17.34 13.26 -3.74
C ASP A 147 16.20 13.81 -2.87
N ASP A 148 16.41 14.86 -2.07
CA ASP A 148 15.42 15.31 -1.06
C ASP A 148 14.02 15.57 -1.65
N ASN A 149 13.91 16.22 -2.82
CA ASN A 149 12.63 16.39 -3.50
C ASN A 149 12.08 15.07 -4.05
N ASP A 150 12.94 14.22 -4.55
CA ASP A 150 12.59 12.89 -5.08
C ASP A 150 12.20 11.94 -3.94
N ALA A 151 12.88 12.03 -2.80
CA ALA A 151 12.55 11.28 -1.58
C ALA A 151 11.17 11.68 -1.05
N ALA A 152 10.86 12.97 -0.96
CA ALA A 152 9.55 13.45 -0.53
C ALA A 152 8.43 13.01 -1.49
N MET A 153 8.68 13.05 -2.80
CA MET A 153 7.72 12.56 -3.80
C MET A 153 7.51 11.05 -3.69
N LYS A 154 8.57 10.26 -3.53
CA LYS A 154 8.48 8.81 -3.30
C LYS A 154 7.71 8.49 -2.04
N GLU A 155 7.90 9.27 -0.97
CA GLU A 155 7.16 9.12 0.29
C GLU A 155 5.65 9.31 0.07
N ILE A 156 5.24 10.37 -0.62
CA ILE A 156 3.84 10.62 -0.96
C ILE A 156 3.25 9.47 -1.80
N LEU A 157 3.97 8.97 -2.79
CA LEU A 157 3.52 7.85 -3.62
C LEU A 157 3.32 6.59 -2.80
N ILE A 158 4.29 6.23 -1.95
CA ILE A 158 4.22 5.05 -1.08
C ILE A 158 3.07 5.18 -0.07
N GLU A 159 2.90 6.33 0.58
CA GLU A 159 1.79 6.58 1.52
C GLU A 159 0.42 6.48 0.82
N ALA A 160 0.34 6.93 -0.43
CA ALA A 160 -0.85 6.76 -1.25
C ALA A 160 -1.08 5.31 -1.73
N GLY A 161 -0.12 4.42 -1.50
CA GLY A 161 -0.19 3.00 -1.88
C GLY A 161 0.26 2.70 -3.30
N PHE A 162 0.99 3.62 -3.94
CA PHE A 162 1.61 3.38 -5.24
C PHE A 162 2.96 2.69 -5.06
N ALA A 163 3.22 1.67 -5.89
CA ALA A 163 4.54 1.08 -5.99
C ALA A 163 5.48 2.05 -6.75
N LEU A 164 6.75 2.11 -6.32
CA LEU A 164 7.75 2.96 -6.99
C LEU A 164 8.26 2.38 -8.31
N GLU A 165 8.06 1.09 -8.53
CA GLU A 165 8.46 0.37 -9.74
C GLU A 165 7.28 -0.38 -10.33
N PHE A 166 7.29 -0.54 -11.64
CA PHE A 166 6.34 -1.41 -12.31
C PHE A 166 6.57 -2.87 -11.96
N SER A 167 5.52 -3.68 -11.92
CA SER A 167 5.64 -5.11 -11.66
C SER A 167 6.46 -5.81 -12.74
N LYS A 168 7.05 -6.96 -12.40
CA LYS A 168 7.85 -7.76 -13.37
C LYS A 168 7.00 -8.17 -14.58
N GLU A 169 5.72 -8.43 -14.40
CA GLU A 169 4.78 -8.79 -15.45
C GLU A 169 4.58 -7.63 -16.42
N VAL A 170 4.37 -6.41 -15.91
CA VAL A 170 4.28 -5.19 -16.72
C VAL A 170 5.57 -4.94 -17.50
N MET A 171 6.73 -5.03 -16.85
CA MET A 171 8.02 -4.85 -17.50
C MET A 171 8.27 -5.90 -18.59
N GLN A 172 7.84 -7.16 -18.38
CA GLN A 172 7.92 -8.20 -19.39
C GLN A 172 7.00 -7.95 -20.58
N GLU A 173 5.83 -7.41 -20.36
CA GLU A 173 4.89 -7.04 -21.41
C GLU A 173 5.45 -5.87 -22.24
N VAL A 174 5.92 -4.82 -21.58
CA VAL A 174 6.59 -3.66 -22.22
C VAL A 174 7.78 -4.11 -23.09
N ALA A 175 8.60 -5.04 -22.59
CA ALA A 175 9.74 -5.55 -23.36
C ALA A 175 9.35 -6.31 -24.65
N ARG A 176 8.11 -6.76 -24.76
CA ARG A 176 7.56 -7.41 -25.97
C ARG A 176 6.96 -6.42 -26.97
N LEU A 177 6.63 -5.22 -26.53
CA LEU A 177 6.08 -4.18 -27.39
C LEU A 177 7.13 -3.72 -28.40
N LYS A 178 6.74 -3.63 -29.65
CA LYS A 178 7.56 -3.05 -30.71
C LYS A 178 7.17 -1.58 -30.85
N PRO A 179 8.10 -0.62 -30.60
CA PRO A 179 7.78 0.81 -30.70
C PRO A 179 7.54 1.27 -32.14
N ASP A 180 7.97 0.47 -33.15
CA ASP A 180 7.87 0.84 -34.53
C ASP A 180 6.44 0.66 -35.08
N ILE A 181 5.95 1.66 -35.79
CA ILE A 181 4.67 1.56 -36.50
C ILE A 181 4.89 0.69 -37.74
N THR A 182 4.23 -0.47 -37.75
CA THR A 182 4.36 -1.43 -38.86
C THR A 182 3.71 -0.92 -40.15
N ARG A 183 4.18 -1.42 -41.30
CA ARG A 183 3.54 -1.11 -42.59
C ARG A 183 2.08 -1.57 -42.64
N GLU A 184 1.74 -2.63 -41.94
CA GLU A 184 0.36 -3.13 -41.84
C GLU A 184 -0.51 -2.15 -41.06
N GLU A 185 0.00 -1.60 -39.97
CA GLU A 185 -0.70 -0.59 -39.17
C GLU A 185 -0.89 0.71 -39.97
N LEU A 186 0.13 1.16 -40.72
CA LEU A 186 0.01 2.34 -41.59
C LEU A 186 -1.09 2.16 -42.67
N ARG A 187 -1.26 0.97 -43.22
CA ARG A 187 -2.33 0.70 -44.23
C ARG A 187 -3.74 0.79 -43.65
N LYS A 188 -3.92 0.59 -42.36
CA LYS A 188 -5.22 0.68 -41.68
C LYS A 188 -5.58 2.11 -41.31
N ARG A 189 -4.66 3.04 -41.38
CA ARG A 189 -4.85 4.44 -40.96
C ARG A 189 -5.00 5.34 -42.18
N LYS A 190 -5.76 6.45 -42.00
CA LYS A 190 -5.82 7.52 -42.99
C LYS A 190 -4.48 8.29 -42.94
N ASP A 191 -3.87 8.52 -44.09
CA ASP A 191 -2.71 9.39 -44.21
C ASP A 191 -3.17 10.85 -44.21
N CYS A 192 -2.77 11.62 -43.20
CA CYS A 192 -3.09 13.02 -43.03
C CYS A 192 -1.84 13.90 -43.06
N ARG A 193 -0.70 13.40 -43.54
CA ARG A 193 0.58 14.16 -43.56
C ARG A 193 0.56 15.38 -44.49
N ASP A 194 -0.32 15.40 -45.47
CA ASP A 194 -0.48 16.55 -46.36
C ASP A 194 -1.50 17.59 -45.86
N ILE A 195 -2.11 17.35 -44.71
CA ILE A 195 -3.05 18.29 -44.07
C ILE A 195 -2.26 19.24 -43.21
N LEU A 196 -2.40 20.54 -43.42
CA LEU A 196 -1.82 21.56 -42.53
C LEU A 196 -2.42 21.39 -41.13
N THR A 197 -1.56 21.08 -40.17
CA THR A 197 -1.95 20.88 -38.79
C THR A 197 -1.02 21.70 -37.91
N PHE A 198 -1.56 22.42 -36.92
CA PHE A 198 -0.78 23.25 -36.00
C PHE A 198 -1.39 23.23 -34.60
N THR A 199 -0.57 23.49 -33.59
CA THR A 199 -0.98 23.67 -32.20
C THR A 199 -0.79 25.13 -31.79
N ILE A 200 -1.52 25.59 -30.77
CA ILE A 200 -1.38 26.93 -30.19
C ILE A 200 -1.12 26.75 -28.70
N ASP A 201 0.15 26.69 -28.34
CA ASP A 201 0.60 26.40 -27.00
C ASP A 201 1.45 27.54 -26.43
N PRO A 202 1.58 27.67 -25.08
CA PRO A 202 2.54 28.55 -24.46
C PRO A 202 3.97 28.20 -24.88
N VAL A 203 4.86 29.21 -24.88
CA VAL A 203 6.27 29.04 -25.32
C VAL A 203 7.03 27.98 -24.54
N ASP A 204 6.63 27.71 -23.28
CA ASP A 204 7.23 26.76 -22.37
C ASP A 204 6.45 25.42 -22.28
N ALA A 205 5.46 25.21 -23.15
CA ALA A 205 4.72 23.96 -23.22
C ALA A 205 5.67 22.80 -23.54
N LYS A 206 5.55 21.72 -22.75
CA LYS A 206 6.31 20.48 -22.94
C LYS A 206 5.47 19.38 -23.60
N ASP A 207 4.20 19.63 -23.70
CA ASP A 207 3.20 18.69 -24.20
C ASP A 207 2.24 19.41 -25.14
N PHE A 208 1.91 18.79 -26.28
CA PHE A 208 1.09 19.37 -27.34
C PHE A 208 -0.12 18.45 -27.58
N ASP A 209 -1.19 18.65 -26.80
CA ASP A 209 -2.32 17.75 -26.79
C ASP A 209 -3.32 18.04 -27.91
N ASP A 210 -3.65 19.31 -28.13
CA ASP A 210 -4.66 19.73 -29.08
C ASP A 210 -4.06 20.27 -30.37
N ALA A 211 -4.54 19.79 -31.50
CA ALA A 211 -4.12 20.26 -32.82
C ALA A 211 -5.32 20.67 -33.68
N ILE A 212 -5.15 21.70 -34.47
CA ILE A 212 -6.16 22.22 -35.44
C ILE A 212 -5.68 21.89 -36.85
N SER A 213 -6.57 21.34 -37.64
CA SER A 213 -6.35 21.03 -39.05
C SER A 213 -7.52 21.43 -39.94
#